data_9b55616390d6dd2089a34d63efc1923a
#
_entry.id   9b55616390d6dd2089a34d63efc1923a
#
_cell.length_a   1.000
_cell.length_b   1.000
_cell.length_c   1.000
_cell.angle_alpha   90.00
_cell.angle_beta   90.00
_cell.angle_gamma   90.00
#
_symmetry.space_group_name_H-M   'P 1'
#
loop_
_entity.id
_entity.type
_entity.pdbx_description
1 polymer ?
#
loop_
_entity_poly.entity_id
_entity_poly.type
_entity_poly.pdbx_seq_one_letter_code
_entity_poly.pdbx_strand_id
1 'polypeptide(L)'
;MRPQLKFLVLFLISAITLLLQGCFPLAATGIGAAVLMVDDRRSTGVYVEDENIEWKARGRLIERFKDVHVNVTSFNLNVLLTGEVPSEQMKQEIGDAIRSIASVKMVTNELSVGGNTAYTARTNDTFITTNVKTRFINNGKFSINHVKVVTEAGTAYLMGIVTREEGDAATELARTTSGVSRVVKVFEYSEAAGKR
;
A
#
# COMPACT_ATOMS: atom_id res chain seq x y z
N MET A 1 32.54 -31.36 23.22
CA MET A 1 31.29 -30.65 23.62
C MET A 1 30.36 -31.65 24.28
N ARG A 2 29.90 -31.37 25.53
CA ARG A 2 29.02 -32.26 26.28
C ARG A 2 27.69 -32.44 25.51
N PRO A 3 27.13 -33.65 25.43
CA PRO A 3 25.90 -33.92 24.66
C PRO A 3 24.75 -33.02 25.08
N GLN A 4 24.65 -32.67 26.35
CA GLN A 4 23.63 -31.74 26.86
C GLN A 4 23.72 -30.33 26.25
N LEU A 5 24.95 -29.84 25.95
CA LEU A 5 25.13 -28.53 25.30
C LEU A 5 24.63 -28.53 23.85
N LYS A 6 24.82 -29.66 23.15
CA LYS A 6 24.29 -29.79 21.76
C LYS A 6 22.75 -29.78 21.74
N PHE A 7 22.11 -30.47 22.66
CA PHE A 7 20.64 -30.46 22.80
C PHE A 7 20.11 -29.07 23.17
N LEU A 8 20.79 -28.36 24.05
CA LEU A 8 20.40 -26.99 24.41
C LEU A 8 20.51 -26.03 23.25
N VAL A 9 21.60 -26.10 22.48
CA VAL A 9 21.82 -25.29 21.29
C VAL A 9 20.76 -25.59 20.17
N LEU A 10 20.48 -26.88 19.94
CA LEU A 10 19.44 -27.29 19.00
C LEU A 10 18.05 -26.79 19.42
N PHE A 11 17.73 -26.88 20.71
CA PHE A 11 16.46 -26.38 21.26
C PHE A 11 16.35 -24.85 21.11
N LEU A 12 17.46 -24.13 21.39
CA LEU A 12 17.49 -22.66 21.23
C LEU A 12 17.32 -22.23 19.77
N ILE A 13 17.99 -22.92 18.85
CA ILE A 13 17.87 -22.67 17.41
C ILE A 13 16.42 -22.95 16.95
N SER A 14 15.81 -24.05 17.38
CA SER A 14 14.42 -24.38 17.08
C SER A 14 13.43 -23.36 17.65
N ALA A 15 13.67 -22.84 18.85
CA ALA A 15 12.85 -21.80 19.46
C ALA A 15 12.96 -20.46 18.70
N ILE A 16 14.17 -20.10 18.26
CA ILE A 16 14.42 -18.88 17.47
C ILE A 16 13.77 -18.98 16.09
N THR A 17 13.80 -20.15 15.42
CA THR A 17 13.13 -20.33 14.14
C THR A 17 11.62 -20.25 14.25
N LEU A 18 11.02 -20.68 15.37
CA LEU A 18 9.58 -20.51 15.63
C LEU A 18 9.19 -19.04 15.87
N LEU A 19 10.07 -18.23 16.44
CA LEU A 19 9.84 -16.80 16.65
C LEU A 19 10.03 -15.97 15.37
N LEU A 20 10.82 -16.44 14.42
CA LEU A 20 11.02 -15.79 13.10
C LEU A 20 9.88 -16.04 12.11
N GLN A 21 8.92 -16.92 12.42
CA GLN A 21 7.72 -17.20 11.61
C GLN A 21 6.64 -16.10 11.75
N GLY A 22 6.90 -14.98 12.43
CA GLY A 22 5.96 -13.88 12.67
C GLY A 22 5.46 -13.11 11.45
N CYS A 23 5.82 -13.52 10.24
CA CYS A 23 5.31 -12.96 8.99
C CYS A 23 4.57 -13.98 8.12
N PHE A 24 4.18 -15.15 8.66
CA PHE A 24 3.26 -16.00 7.93
C PHE A 24 1.87 -15.36 8.02
N PRO A 25 1.27 -14.92 6.89
CA PRO A 25 -0.04 -14.28 6.96
C PRO A 25 -1.02 -15.25 7.61
N LEU A 26 -1.81 -14.74 8.53
CA LEU A 26 -2.91 -15.44 9.23
C LEU A 26 -3.96 -16.04 8.25
N ALA A 27 -3.68 -15.97 6.96
CA ALA A 27 -4.42 -16.55 5.85
C ALA A 27 -4.55 -18.09 5.89
N ALA A 28 -3.68 -18.76 6.66
CA ALA A 28 -3.74 -20.23 6.75
C ALA A 28 -4.93 -20.76 7.58
N THR A 29 -5.61 -19.92 8.35
CA THR A 29 -6.73 -20.34 9.21
C THR A 29 -8.11 -19.88 8.73
N GLY A 30 -8.23 -19.38 7.50
CA GLY A 30 -9.52 -19.07 6.86
C GLY A 30 -10.44 -18.06 7.58
N ILE A 31 -10.34 -17.95 8.88
CA ILE A 31 -11.24 -17.12 9.71
C ILE A 31 -10.75 -15.68 9.81
N GLY A 32 -9.45 -15.44 9.91
CA GLY A 32 -8.90 -14.08 10.05
C GLY A 32 -8.97 -13.25 8.76
N ALA A 33 -8.77 -13.90 7.60
CA ALA A 33 -8.88 -13.23 6.30
C ALA A 33 -10.35 -12.87 5.96
N ALA A 34 -11.31 -13.71 6.34
CA ALA A 34 -12.73 -13.45 6.10
C ALA A 34 -13.23 -12.22 6.87
N VAL A 35 -12.76 -12.00 8.11
CA VAL A 35 -13.18 -10.85 8.92
C VAL A 35 -12.67 -9.52 8.35
N LEU A 36 -11.46 -9.50 7.77
CA LEU A 36 -10.91 -8.30 7.13
C LEU A 36 -11.58 -7.98 5.77
N MET A 37 -12.13 -9.00 5.09
CA MET A 37 -12.81 -8.83 3.80
C MET A 37 -14.28 -8.41 3.92
N VAL A 38 -14.92 -8.61 5.07
CA VAL A 38 -16.37 -8.30 5.25
C VAL A 38 -16.68 -6.82 5.10
N ASP A 39 -15.70 -5.94 5.33
CA ASP A 39 -15.89 -4.49 5.27
C ASP A 39 -15.09 -3.81 4.14
N ASP A 40 -14.50 -4.58 3.23
CA ASP A 40 -13.86 -4.06 2.01
C ASP A 40 -14.92 -3.92 0.90
N ARG A 41 -15.00 -2.74 0.29
CA ARG A 41 -15.95 -2.46 -0.80
C ARG A 41 -15.59 -3.10 -2.12
N ARG A 42 -14.37 -3.64 -2.23
CA ARG A 42 -13.95 -4.44 -3.39
C ARG A 42 -14.47 -5.87 -3.25
N SER A 43 -14.79 -6.50 -4.38
CA SER A 43 -15.00 -7.95 -4.36
C SER A 43 -13.68 -8.69 -4.11
N THR A 44 -13.76 -9.91 -3.57
CA THR A 44 -12.57 -10.76 -3.36
C THR A 44 -11.75 -10.95 -4.64
N GLY A 45 -12.43 -11.08 -5.80
CA GLY A 45 -11.75 -11.20 -7.10
C GLY A 45 -10.95 -9.95 -7.46
N VAL A 46 -11.50 -8.76 -7.20
CA VAL A 46 -10.80 -7.49 -7.44
C VAL A 46 -9.61 -7.33 -6.49
N TYR A 47 -9.77 -7.72 -5.22
CA TYR A 47 -8.65 -7.69 -4.27
C TYR A 47 -7.46 -8.54 -4.76
N VAL A 48 -7.73 -9.78 -5.20
CA VAL A 48 -6.69 -10.67 -5.75
C VAL A 48 -6.09 -10.09 -7.04
N GLU A 49 -6.92 -9.48 -7.90
CA GLU A 49 -6.43 -8.90 -9.14
C GLU A 49 -5.58 -7.65 -8.89
N ASP A 50 -5.87 -6.84 -7.86
CA ASP A 50 -5.02 -5.73 -7.44
C ASP A 50 -3.60 -6.22 -7.07
N GLU A 51 -3.49 -7.31 -6.30
CA GLU A 51 -2.19 -7.92 -5.96
C GLU A 51 -1.47 -8.46 -7.22
N ASN A 52 -2.19 -9.08 -8.15
CA ASN A 52 -1.64 -9.55 -9.42
C ASN A 52 -1.11 -8.40 -10.28
N ILE A 53 -1.83 -7.27 -10.32
CA ILE A 53 -1.40 -6.05 -11.03
C ILE A 53 -0.10 -5.53 -10.40
N GLU A 54 -0.03 -5.40 -9.08
CA GLU A 54 1.19 -4.93 -8.40
C GLU A 54 2.38 -5.86 -8.68
N TRP A 55 2.16 -7.18 -8.65
CA TRP A 55 3.22 -8.15 -8.93
C TRP A 55 3.73 -8.07 -10.38
N LYS A 56 2.82 -8.04 -11.37
CA LYS A 56 3.15 -7.88 -12.80
C LYS A 56 3.87 -6.56 -13.07
N ALA A 57 3.41 -5.49 -12.41
CA ALA A 57 4.01 -4.16 -12.53
C ALA A 57 5.45 -4.15 -12.02
N ARG A 58 5.70 -4.71 -10.82
CA ARG A 58 7.05 -4.83 -10.26
C ARG A 58 7.97 -5.65 -11.16
N GLY A 59 7.52 -6.79 -11.70
CA GLY A 59 8.28 -7.59 -12.66
C GLY A 59 8.68 -6.75 -13.88
N ARG A 60 7.71 -6.02 -14.47
CA ARG A 60 7.94 -5.17 -15.65
C ARG A 60 8.91 -4.02 -15.37
N LEU A 61 8.85 -3.42 -14.17
CA LEU A 61 9.77 -2.36 -13.75
C LEU A 61 11.20 -2.90 -13.65
N ILE A 62 11.40 -4.05 -13.00
CA ILE A 62 12.73 -4.68 -12.84
C ILE A 62 13.33 -5.04 -14.19
N GLU A 63 12.54 -5.56 -15.13
CA GLU A 63 13.01 -5.98 -16.44
C GLU A 63 13.40 -4.82 -17.36
N ARG A 64 12.63 -3.72 -17.32
CA ARG A 64 12.72 -2.67 -18.35
C ARG A 64 13.32 -1.36 -17.85
N PHE A 65 13.25 -1.06 -16.55
CA PHE A 65 13.67 0.21 -16.00
C PHE A 65 14.67 -0.01 -14.86
N LYS A 66 15.91 0.43 -15.09
CA LYS A 66 16.98 0.31 -14.10
C LYS A 66 17.18 1.64 -13.39
N ASP A 67 17.69 1.57 -12.17
CA ASP A 67 18.09 2.74 -11.38
C ASP A 67 16.96 3.75 -11.12
N VAL A 68 15.71 3.26 -11.01
CA VAL A 68 14.53 4.04 -10.65
C VAL A 68 14.00 3.62 -9.28
N HIS A 69 13.42 4.56 -8.56
CA HIS A 69 12.64 4.29 -7.37
C HIS A 69 11.16 4.47 -7.68
N VAL A 70 10.48 3.38 -7.98
CA VAL A 70 9.06 3.39 -8.33
C VAL A 70 8.29 2.43 -7.44
N ASN A 71 7.32 2.96 -6.72
CA ASN A 71 6.33 2.21 -5.98
C ASN A 71 5.06 2.10 -6.81
N VAL A 72 4.47 0.91 -6.81
CA VAL A 72 3.21 0.60 -7.49
C VAL A 72 2.21 0.17 -6.45
N THR A 73 1.07 0.81 -6.43
CA THR A 73 -0.05 0.46 -5.56
C THR A 73 -1.31 0.35 -6.39
N SER A 74 -2.00 -0.78 -6.29
CA SER A 74 -3.31 -0.99 -6.94
C SER A 74 -4.43 -0.98 -5.91
N PHE A 75 -5.56 -0.39 -6.28
CA PHE A 75 -6.79 -0.41 -5.52
C PHE A 75 -7.99 -0.29 -6.47
N ASN A 76 -8.84 -1.28 -6.48
CA ASN A 76 -9.99 -1.40 -7.38
C ASN A 76 -9.61 -1.29 -8.87
N LEU A 77 -8.46 -1.91 -9.25
CA LEU A 77 -7.88 -1.92 -10.60
C LEU A 77 -7.35 -0.56 -11.06
N ASN A 78 -7.33 0.46 -10.18
CA ASN A 78 -6.67 1.73 -10.42
C ASN A 78 -5.28 1.70 -9.80
N VAL A 79 -4.28 2.07 -10.58
CA VAL A 79 -2.88 2.02 -10.18
C VAL A 79 -2.37 3.41 -9.88
N LEU A 80 -1.75 3.56 -8.73
CA LEU A 80 -0.96 4.73 -8.33
C LEU A 80 0.52 4.41 -8.49
N LEU A 81 1.25 5.27 -9.17
CA LEU A 81 2.72 5.25 -9.26
C LEU A 81 3.28 6.41 -8.47
N THR A 82 4.16 6.10 -7.49
CA THR A 82 4.87 7.10 -6.70
C THR A 82 6.37 6.80 -6.70
N GLY A 83 7.18 7.78 -6.33
CA GLY A 83 8.64 7.67 -6.31
C GLY A 83 9.31 8.63 -7.28
N GLU A 84 10.56 8.35 -7.65
CA GLU A 84 11.39 9.23 -8.44
C GLU A 84 11.95 8.55 -9.68
N VAL A 85 12.03 9.34 -10.75
CA VAL A 85 12.62 8.95 -12.03
C VAL A 85 13.53 10.04 -12.56
N PRO A 86 14.56 9.72 -13.36
CA PRO A 86 15.54 10.70 -13.82
C PRO A 86 15.01 11.67 -14.89
N SER A 87 13.91 11.36 -15.60
CA SER A 87 13.39 12.20 -16.68
C SER A 87 11.88 12.08 -16.87
N GLU A 88 11.28 13.11 -17.44
CA GLU A 88 9.86 13.11 -17.82
C GLU A 88 9.53 12.04 -18.87
N GLN A 89 10.46 11.79 -19.80
CA GLN A 89 10.30 10.71 -20.76
C GLN A 89 10.15 9.36 -20.05
N MET A 90 11.02 9.04 -19.08
CA MET A 90 10.95 7.80 -18.32
C MET A 90 9.68 7.70 -17.48
N LYS A 91 9.21 8.82 -16.91
CA LYS A 91 7.92 8.90 -16.23
C LYS A 91 6.76 8.47 -17.13
N GLN A 92 6.74 8.97 -18.36
CA GLN A 92 5.73 8.61 -19.35
C GLN A 92 5.84 7.15 -19.78
N GLU A 93 7.05 6.68 -20.11
CA GLU A 93 7.29 5.29 -20.51
C GLU A 93 6.87 4.28 -19.43
N ILE A 94 7.14 4.58 -18.16
CA ILE A 94 6.68 3.75 -17.03
C ILE A 94 5.15 3.78 -16.95
N GLY A 95 4.54 4.95 -17.03
CA GLY A 95 3.08 5.09 -17.03
C GLY A 95 2.41 4.24 -18.11
N ASP A 96 2.93 4.28 -19.33
CA ASP A 96 2.40 3.52 -20.48
C ASP A 96 2.64 2.01 -20.32
N ALA A 97 3.82 1.64 -19.83
CA ALA A 97 4.13 0.24 -19.54
C ALA A 97 3.17 -0.36 -18.50
N ILE A 98 2.84 0.39 -17.45
CA ILE A 98 1.90 -0.09 -16.42
C ILE A 98 0.46 -0.08 -16.94
N ARG A 99 0.05 0.93 -17.70
CA ARG A 99 -1.30 1.00 -18.31
C ARG A 99 -1.58 -0.18 -19.24
N SER A 100 -0.55 -0.76 -19.88
CA SER A 100 -0.69 -1.92 -20.75
C SER A 100 -0.83 -3.27 -20.03
N ILE A 101 -0.81 -3.30 -18.69
CA ILE A 101 -1.11 -4.52 -17.92
C ILE A 101 -2.61 -4.79 -18.00
N ALA A 102 -2.96 -6.05 -18.31
CA ALA A 102 -4.35 -6.47 -18.33
C ALA A 102 -5.04 -6.15 -16.99
N SER A 103 -6.31 -5.83 -17.04
CA SER A 103 -7.16 -5.45 -15.90
C SER A 103 -6.90 -4.06 -15.30
N VAL A 104 -5.82 -3.35 -15.65
CA VAL A 104 -5.62 -1.97 -15.21
C VAL A 104 -6.65 -1.07 -15.86
N LYS A 105 -7.46 -0.39 -15.05
CA LYS A 105 -8.48 0.57 -15.52
C LYS A 105 -7.88 1.96 -15.72
N MET A 106 -7.10 2.43 -14.76
CA MET A 106 -6.52 3.76 -14.77
C MET A 106 -5.15 3.76 -14.12
N VAL A 107 -4.27 4.65 -14.57
CA VAL A 107 -2.97 4.90 -13.93
C VAL A 107 -2.89 6.37 -13.53
N THR A 108 -2.76 6.61 -12.23
CA THR A 108 -2.42 7.91 -11.65
C THR A 108 -0.89 7.96 -11.49
N ASN A 109 -0.24 8.71 -12.36
CA ASN A 109 1.22 8.78 -12.42
C ASN A 109 1.73 10.01 -11.66
N GLU A 110 2.04 9.82 -10.39
CA GLU A 110 2.56 10.82 -9.47
C GLU A 110 4.10 10.70 -9.28
N LEU A 111 4.79 10.06 -10.23
CA LEU A 111 6.25 10.02 -10.23
C LEU A 111 6.82 11.44 -10.32
N SER A 112 7.80 11.76 -9.49
CA SER A 112 8.54 13.01 -9.56
C SER A 112 9.81 12.85 -10.39
N VAL A 113 10.15 13.89 -11.16
CA VAL A 113 11.43 13.91 -11.89
C VAL A 113 12.49 14.49 -10.99
N GLY A 114 13.53 13.70 -10.69
CA GLY A 114 14.60 14.10 -9.78
C GLY A 114 15.50 12.94 -9.39
N GLY A 115 16.47 13.21 -8.53
CA GLY A 115 17.31 12.16 -7.95
C GLY A 115 16.55 11.35 -6.89
N ASN A 116 16.98 10.10 -6.69
CA ASN A 116 16.37 9.20 -5.70
C ASN A 116 16.36 9.82 -4.31
N THR A 117 15.21 9.76 -3.67
CA THR A 117 15.02 10.20 -2.29
C THR A 117 15.90 9.41 -1.32
N ALA A 118 16.51 10.10 -0.37
CA ALA A 118 17.35 9.46 0.64
C ALA A 118 16.57 8.44 1.48
N TYR A 119 17.24 7.37 1.89
CA TYR A 119 16.65 6.29 2.69
C TYR A 119 15.95 6.81 3.97
N THR A 120 16.49 7.85 4.58
CA THR A 120 15.91 8.51 5.77
C THR A 120 14.54 9.11 5.51
N ALA A 121 14.28 9.66 4.32
CA ALA A 121 12.97 10.19 3.95
C ALA A 121 11.93 9.08 3.85
N ARG A 122 12.28 7.93 3.29
CA ARG A 122 11.38 6.74 3.19
C ARG A 122 10.97 6.19 4.56
N THR A 123 11.91 6.21 5.52
CA THR A 123 11.59 5.81 6.91
C THR A 123 10.58 6.78 7.52
N ASN A 124 10.72 8.07 7.26
CA ASN A 124 9.77 9.09 7.70
C ASN A 124 8.39 8.88 7.06
N ASP A 125 8.31 8.56 5.77
CA ASP A 125 7.05 8.29 5.07
C ASP A 125 6.30 7.08 5.66
N THR A 126 7.03 6.04 6.06
CA THR A 126 6.46 4.89 6.78
C THR A 126 5.84 5.31 8.11
N PHE A 127 6.52 6.18 8.86
CA PHE A 127 6.01 6.73 10.12
C PHE A 127 4.77 7.59 9.90
N ILE A 128 4.76 8.46 8.90
CA ILE A 128 3.60 9.28 8.51
C ILE A 128 2.42 8.39 8.14
N THR A 129 2.63 7.38 7.29
CA THR A 129 1.58 6.42 6.91
C THR A 129 0.96 5.75 8.13
N THR A 130 1.78 5.32 9.08
CA THR A 130 1.31 4.69 10.32
C THR A 130 0.46 5.64 11.15
N ASN A 131 0.88 6.89 11.29
CA ASN A 131 0.12 7.91 12.03
C ASN A 131 -1.23 8.23 11.38
N VAL A 132 -1.26 8.37 10.04
CA VAL A 132 -2.53 8.57 9.31
C VAL A 132 -3.46 7.38 9.51
N LYS A 133 -2.97 6.15 9.35
CA LYS A 133 -3.76 4.93 9.56
C LYS A 133 -4.29 4.80 10.99
N THR A 134 -3.49 5.15 11.99
CA THR A 134 -3.93 5.16 13.40
C THR A 134 -5.09 6.12 13.62
N ARG A 135 -5.05 7.30 13.02
CA ARG A 135 -6.15 8.25 13.08
C ARG A 135 -7.39 7.76 12.34
N PHE A 136 -7.21 7.01 11.23
CA PHE A 136 -8.31 6.39 10.50
C PHE A 136 -9.00 5.30 11.31
N ILE A 137 -8.26 4.50 12.09
CA ILE A 137 -8.86 3.49 12.98
C ILE A 137 -9.79 4.14 14.02
N ASN A 138 -9.42 5.30 14.55
CA ASN A 138 -10.10 5.95 15.66
C ASN A 138 -11.14 7.00 15.23
N ASN A 139 -11.47 7.11 13.94
CA ASN A 139 -12.28 8.23 13.45
C ASN A 139 -13.80 8.08 13.61
N GLY A 140 -14.31 6.85 13.62
CA GLY A 140 -15.76 6.54 13.74
C GLY A 140 -16.64 7.01 12.57
N LYS A 141 -16.08 7.57 11.48
CA LYS A 141 -16.83 8.11 10.34
C LYS A 141 -16.80 7.19 9.12
N PHE A 142 -15.74 6.40 8.95
CA PHE A 142 -15.55 5.45 7.87
C PHE A 142 -14.69 4.28 8.32
N SER A 143 -14.74 3.17 7.60
CA SER A 143 -13.86 2.04 7.87
C SER A 143 -12.47 2.28 7.28
N ILE A 144 -11.43 1.89 8.04
CA ILE A 144 -10.04 1.94 7.53
C ILE A 144 -9.86 1.12 6.26
N ASN A 145 -10.66 0.07 6.05
CA ASN A 145 -10.61 -0.78 4.87
C ASN A 145 -11.13 -0.10 3.59
N HIS A 146 -11.87 1.01 3.73
CA HIS A 146 -12.36 1.79 2.59
C HIS A 146 -11.29 2.69 1.98
N VAL A 147 -10.19 2.98 2.71
CA VAL A 147 -9.15 3.93 2.27
C VAL A 147 -7.75 3.35 2.44
N LYS A 148 -7.07 3.11 1.33
CA LYS A 148 -5.64 2.73 1.29
C LYS A 148 -4.79 4.01 1.32
N VAL A 149 -3.85 4.09 2.25
CA VAL A 149 -2.93 5.23 2.42
C VAL A 149 -1.55 4.84 1.94
N VAL A 150 -0.99 5.66 1.05
CA VAL A 150 0.42 5.59 0.61
C VAL A 150 1.05 6.94 0.89
N THR A 151 2.25 6.96 1.44
CA THR A 151 3.01 8.21 1.64
C THR A 151 4.31 8.15 0.83
N GLU A 152 4.58 9.21 0.10
CA GLU A 152 5.84 9.40 -0.64
C GLU A 152 6.29 10.85 -0.52
N ALA A 153 7.51 11.08 -0.09
CA ALA A 153 8.10 12.41 0.12
C ALA A 153 7.18 13.37 0.90
N GLY A 154 6.57 12.89 2.00
CA GLY A 154 5.63 13.65 2.83
C GLY A 154 4.25 13.90 2.20
N THR A 155 3.99 13.42 0.98
CA THR A 155 2.68 13.48 0.34
C THR A 155 1.88 12.24 0.68
N ALA A 156 0.71 12.39 1.29
CA ALA A 156 -0.22 11.30 1.54
C ALA A 156 -1.19 11.14 0.36
N TYR A 157 -1.15 9.99 -0.28
CA TYR A 157 -2.07 9.59 -1.35
C TYR A 157 -3.15 8.71 -0.73
N LEU A 158 -4.40 9.08 -0.96
CA LEU A 158 -5.56 8.38 -0.43
C LEU A 158 -6.31 7.73 -1.59
N MET A 159 -6.26 6.41 -1.67
CA MET A 159 -7.01 5.60 -2.64
C MET A 159 -8.19 4.95 -1.93
N GLY A 160 -9.32 4.78 -2.61
CA GLY A 160 -10.46 4.14 -1.96
C GLY A 160 -11.76 4.26 -2.77
N ILE A 161 -12.73 3.42 -2.40
CA ILE A 161 -14.13 3.56 -2.82
C ILE A 161 -14.86 4.19 -1.64
N VAL A 162 -15.20 5.46 -1.73
CA VAL A 162 -15.73 6.24 -0.60
C VAL A 162 -16.94 7.08 -0.99
N THR A 163 -17.77 7.43 -0.04
CA THR A 163 -18.72 8.53 -0.21
C THR A 163 -18.00 9.86 -0.15
N ARG A 164 -18.64 10.95 -0.58
CA ARG A 164 -18.03 12.29 -0.47
C ARG A 164 -17.70 12.65 0.98
N GLU A 165 -18.60 12.34 1.90
CA GLU A 165 -18.40 12.61 3.34
C GLU A 165 -17.22 11.82 3.92
N GLU A 166 -17.09 10.55 3.57
CA GLU A 166 -15.96 9.71 3.99
C GLU A 166 -14.64 10.21 3.41
N GLY A 167 -14.64 10.56 2.10
CA GLY A 167 -13.45 11.09 1.43
C GLY A 167 -12.99 12.43 2.01
N ASP A 168 -13.93 13.31 2.36
CA ASP A 168 -13.60 14.58 3.01
C ASP A 168 -13.09 14.37 4.44
N ALA A 169 -13.71 13.46 5.21
CA ALA A 169 -13.25 13.11 6.54
C ALA A 169 -11.83 12.48 6.50
N ALA A 170 -11.56 11.56 5.58
CA ALA A 170 -10.25 10.96 5.41
C ALA A 170 -9.19 11.99 5.01
N THR A 171 -9.55 12.90 4.10
CA THR A 171 -8.66 13.99 3.65
C THR A 171 -8.30 14.91 4.80
N GLU A 172 -9.28 15.32 5.63
CA GLU A 172 -9.04 16.21 6.77
C GLU A 172 -8.17 15.55 7.84
N LEU A 173 -8.41 14.28 8.14
CA LEU A 173 -7.57 13.51 9.07
C LEU A 173 -6.13 13.37 8.56
N ALA A 174 -5.94 13.07 7.28
CA ALA A 174 -4.60 12.97 6.69
C ALA A 174 -3.89 14.33 6.70
N ARG A 175 -4.57 15.39 6.24
CA ARG A 175 -4.01 16.75 6.14
C ARG A 175 -3.53 17.31 7.48
N THR A 176 -4.23 16.97 8.56
CA THR A 176 -3.90 17.42 9.92
C THR A 176 -2.98 16.46 10.67
N THR A 177 -2.43 15.43 10.00
CA THR A 177 -1.45 14.53 10.60
C THR A 177 -0.05 15.11 10.49
N SER A 178 0.69 15.07 11.58
CA SER A 178 2.07 15.58 11.62
C SER A 178 2.95 14.86 10.60
N GLY A 179 3.73 15.63 9.85
CA GLY A 179 4.61 15.15 8.79
C GLY A 179 3.96 15.11 7.40
N VAL A 180 2.64 15.20 7.29
CA VAL A 180 1.96 15.31 5.99
C VAL A 180 2.09 16.73 5.47
N SER A 181 2.75 16.88 4.32
CA SER A 181 2.93 18.16 3.63
C SER A 181 1.83 18.42 2.58
N ARG A 182 1.31 17.37 1.97
CA ARG A 182 0.28 17.41 0.93
C ARG A 182 -0.61 16.17 0.99
N VAL A 183 -1.87 16.28 0.58
CA VAL A 183 -2.79 15.16 0.39
C VAL A 183 -3.27 15.14 -1.05
N VAL A 184 -3.18 13.96 -1.68
CA VAL A 184 -3.70 13.71 -3.04
C VAL A 184 -4.83 12.69 -2.93
N LYS A 185 -6.01 13.05 -3.44
CA LYS A 185 -7.19 12.20 -3.47
C LYS A 185 -7.22 11.39 -4.76
N VAL A 186 -7.14 10.07 -4.63
CA VAL A 186 -7.26 9.09 -5.74
C VAL A 186 -8.49 8.21 -5.44
N PHE A 187 -9.61 8.87 -5.14
CA PHE A 187 -10.84 8.20 -4.75
C PHE A 187 -11.73 7.88 -5.95
N GLU A 188 -12.41 6.75 -5.86
CA GLU A 188 -13.66 6.50 -6.56
C GLU A 188 -14.81 6.87 -5.62
N TYR A 189 -15.71 7.74 -6.08
CA TYR A 189 -16.86 8.13 -5.29
C TYR A 189 -18.05 7.21 -5.58
N SER A 190 -18.49 6.50 -4.55
CA SER A 190 -19.77 5.79 -4.57
C SER A 190 -20.87 6.72 -4.10
N GLU A 191 -22.05 6.60 -4.71
CA GLU A 191 -23.26 7.14 -4.08
C GLU A 191 -23.45 6.46 -2.73
N ALA A 192 -23.91 7.21 -1.71
CA ALA A 192 -24.12 6.67 -0.40
C ALA A 192 -25.00 5.41 -0.53
N ALA A 193 -24.46 4.26 -0.19
CA ALA A 193 -25.28 3.07 -0.03
C ALA A 193 -26.32 3.41 1.05
N GLY A 194 -27.55 3.64 0.63
CA GLY A 194 -28.64 3.93 1.54
C GLY A 194 -28.59 2.90 2.67
N LYS A 195 -28.66 3.39 3.91
CA LYS A 195 -28.76 2.53 5.10
C LYS A 195 -29.83 1.46 4.83
N ARG A 196 -29.37 0.22 4.60
CA ARG A 196 -30.28 -0.94 4.65
C ARG A 196 -30.32 -1.45 6.06
#